data_bee6399d51be586dd7b48741c34ba394
#
_entry.id   bee6399d51be586dd7b48741c34ba394
#
_cell.length_a   1.000
_cell.length_b   1.000
_cell.length_c   1.000
_cell.angle_alpha   90.00
_cell.angle_beta   90.00
_cell.angle_gamma   90.00
#
_symmetry.space_group_name_H-M   'P 1'
#
loop_
_entity.id
_entity.type
_entity.pdbx_description
1 polymer ?
#
loop_
_entity_poly.entity_id
_entity_poly.type
_entity_poly.pdbx_seq_one_letter_code
_entity_poly.pdbx_strand_id
1 'polypeptide(L)'
;MSLLFAALHLVSLVFGVSAFIFRAQALQQAKDTAGARKVLFWDNIAGVVALFWLGSGVWRAFGGLEKGSEYYLSNHVFWLKALLVLALLGIELVPMSTFIRWRIRLGKQQPIDLTKTARLVRLHWYELALVPLIVVCAVLMARGVGVVKKRANAEVVTFDARAESIYFRQCSSCHQLDGRGMSGRLAADFVGDASRLAKPDAVLLRSIAEGVPGTAMVGFNGRLTDEEQRAVLQYLRAKFGKH
;
A
#
# COMPACT_ATOMS: atom_id res chain seq x y z
N MET A 1 15.33 1.77 -1.32
CA MET A 1 14.46 0.64 -1.75
C MET A 1 12.97 1.01 -1.66
N SER A 2 12.45 1.51 -0.50
CA SER A 2 11.02 1.85 -0.34
C SER A 2 10.50 2.88 -1.36
N LEU A 3 11.25 3.95 -1.62
CA LEU A 3 10.89 4.98 -2.59
C LEU A 3 10.73 4.43 -4.02
N LEU A 4 11.64 3.53 -4.43
CA LEU A 4 11.60 2.90 -5.75
C LEU A 4 10.32 2.07 -5.94
N PHE A 5 9.97 1.24 -4.94
CA PHE A 5 8.74 0.43 -4.99
C PHE A 5 7.47 1.30 -4.91
N ALA A 6 7.50 2.40 -4.15
CA ALA A 6 6.41 3.36 -4.12
C ALA A 6 6.23 4.05 -5.49
N ALA A 7 7.33 4.51 -6.09
CA ALA A 7 7.31 5.10 -7.42
C ALA A 7 6.83 4.10 -8.48
N LEU A 8 7.36 2.87 -8.49
CA LEU A 8 6.94 1.82 -9.40
C LEU A 8 5.43 1.53 -9.28
N HIS A 9 4.92 1.45 -8.06
CA HIS A 9 3.49 1.21 -7.82
C HIS A 9 2.61 2.34 -8.36
N LEU A 10 2.98 3.60 -8.13
CA LEU A 10 2.23 4.76 -8.62
C LEU A 10 2.32 4.91 -10.14
N VAL A 11 3.52 4.72 -10.71
CA VAL A 11 3.72 4.75 -12.16
C VAL A 11 2.91 3.64 -12.83
N SER A 12 2.95 2.42 -12.29
CA SER A 12 2.13 1.31 -12.80
C SER A 12 0.63 1.62 -12.70
N LEU A 13 0.16 2.31 -11.66
CA LEU A 13 -1.24 2.72 -11.56
C LEU A 13 -1.62 3.67 -12.70
N VAL A 14 -0.80 4.70 -12.98
CA VAL A 14 -1.07 5.67 -14.05
C VAL A 14 -1.09 5.00 -15.42
N PHE A 15 -0.09 4.18 -15.73
CA PHE A 15 -0.04 3.43 -16.98
C PHE A 15 -1.16 2.41 -17.10
N GLY A 16 -1.53 1.75 -15.99
CA GLY A 16 -2.65 0.82 -15.93
C GLY A 16 -3.99 1.49 -16.27
N VAL A 17 -4.30 2.60 -15.62
CA VAL A 17 -5.51 3.38 -15.90
C VAL A 17 -5.53 3.84 -17.36
N SER A 18 -4.40 4.32 -17.88
CA SER A 18 -4.30 4.75 -19.30
C SER A 18 -4.55 3.58 -20.24
N ALA A 19 -3.94 2.41 -20.00
CA ALA A 19 -4.14 1.21 -20.82
C ALA A 19 -5.60 0.74 -20.79
N PHE A 20 -6.27 0.79 -19.61
CA PHE A 20 -7.69 0.48 -19.48
C PHE A 20 -8.57 1.43 -20.30
N ILE A 21 -8.30 2.75 -20.27
CA ILE A 21 -9.03 3.73 -21.06
C ILE A 21 -8.86 3.46 -22.56
N PHE A 22 -7.62 3.23 -23.02
CA PHE A 22 -7.37 2.93 -24.44
C PHE A 22 -7.98 1.58 -24.86
N ARG A 23 -7.98 0.57 -23.97
CA ARG A 23 -8.67 -0.71 -24.23
C ARG A 23 -10.18 -0.51 -24.36
N ALA A 24 -10.80 0.30 -23.49
CA ALA A 24 -12.22 0.64 -23.58
C ALA A 24 -12.57 1.37 -24.89
N GLN A 25 -11.76 2.34 -25.30
CA GLN A 25 -11.93 3.04 -26.57
C GLN A 25 -11.76 2.12 -27.77
N ALA A 26 -10.75 1.25 -27.76
CA ALA A 26 -10.56 0.24 -28.81
C ALA A 26 -11.76 -0.73 -28.89
N LEU A 27 -12.33 -1.14 -27.75
CA LEU A 27 -13.54 -1.97 -27.71
C LEU A 27 -14.76 -1.27 -28.33
N GLN A 28 -14.97 0.02 -28.04
CA GLN A 28 -16.07 0.79 -28.61
C GLN A 28 -15.95 0.91 -30.14
N GLN A 29 -14.73 0.94 -30.66
CA GLN A 29 -14.43 1.10 -32.09
C GLN A 29 -14.30 -0.23 -32.83
N ALA A 30 -14.25 -1.36 -32.12
CA ALA A 30 -14.01 -2.68 -32.70
C ALA A 30 -15.24 -3.15 -33.53
N LYS A 31 -15.12 -3.10 -34.85
CA LYS A 31 -16.15 -3.56 -35.79
C LYS A 31 -15.69 -4.76 -36.62
N ASP A 32 -14.41 -5.06 -36.60
CA ASP A 32 -13.75 -6.08 -37.42
C ASP A 32 -12.57 -6.72 -36.69
N THR A 33 -11.87 -7.58 -37.38
CA THR A 33 -10.66 -8.28 -36.92
C THR A 33 -9.52 -7.32 -36.59
N ALA A 34 -9.38 -6.23 -37.32
CA ALA A 34 -8.32 -5.23 -37.07
C ALA A 34 -8.60 -4.48 -35.77
N GLY A 35 -9.85 -4.08 -35.56
CA GLY A 35 -10.29 -3.49 -34.28
C GLY A 35 -10.06 -4.42 -33.09
N ALA A 36 -10.37 -5.71 -33.23
CA ALA A 36 -10.10 -6.69 -32.19
C ALA A 36 -8.60 -6.85 -31.87
N ARG A 37 -7.72 -6.84 -32.87
CA ARG A 37 -6.25 -6.85 -32.66
C ARG A 37 -5.78 -5.64 -31.85
N LYS A 38 -6.36 -4.45 -32.09
CA LYS A 38 -6.07 -3.23 -31.34
C LYS A 38 -6.50 -3.37 -29.87
N VAL A 39 -7.66 -3.98 -29.61
CA VAL A 39 -8.09 -4.31 -28.24
C VAL A 39 -7.07 -5.22 -27.54
N LEU A 40 -6.67 -6.31 -28.21
CA LEU A 40 -5.71 -7.28 -27.66
C LEU A 40 -4.32 -6.66 -27.41
N PHE A 41 -3.91 -5.70 -28.22
CA PHE A 41 -2.68 -4.94 -27.96
C PHE A 41 -2.74 -4.19 -26.64
N TRP A 42 -3.80 -3.41 -26.40
CA TRP A 42 -3.97 -2.68 -25.15
C TRP A 42 -4.19 -3.60 -23.96
N ASP A 43 -4.84 -4.75 -24.18
CA ASP A 43 -5.00 -5.79 -23.15
C ASP A 43 -3.65 -6.39 -22.69
N ASN A 44 -2.72 -6.61 -23.60
CA ASN A 44 -1.37 -7.06 -23.25
C ASN A 44 -0.65 -6.02 -22.38
N ILE A 45 -0.72 -4.74 -22.76
CA ILE A 45 -0.12 -3.65 -21.97
C ILE A 45 -0.76 -3.60 -20.58
N ALA A 46 -2.09 -3.61 -20.51
CA ALA A 46 -2.82 -3.61 -19.24
C ALA A 46 -2.42 -4.80 -18.35
N GLY A 47 -2.31 -6.00 -18.91
CA GLY A 47 -1.91 -7.19 -18.17
C GLY A 47 -0.50 -7.11 -17.60
N VAL A 48 0.48 -6.66 -18.39
CA VAL A 48 1.86 -6.48 -17.91
C VAL A 48 1.92 -5.44 -16.80
N VAL A 49 1.27 -4.30 -16.98
CA VAL A 49 1.25 -3.22 -16.00
C VAL A 49 0.53 -3.65 -14.71
N ALA A 50 -0.56 -4.43 -14.83
CA ALA A 50 -1.28 -4.98 -13.68
C ALA A 50 -0.40 -5.91 -12.84
N LEU A 51 0.46 -6.73 -13.45
CA LEU A 51 1.43 -7.57 -12.73
C LEU A 51 2.41 -6.73 -11.90
N PHE A 52 2.95 -5.65 -12.47
CA PHE A 52 3.82 -4.73 -11.73
C PHE A 52 3.08 -4.02 -10.60
N TRP A 53 1.85 -3.57 -10.86
CA TRP A 53 1.03 -2.89 -9.86
C TRP A 53 0.66 -3.81 -8.68
N LEU A 54 0.19 -5.02 -8.97
CA LEU A 54 -0.15 -6.01 -7.94
C LEU A 54 1.10 -6.48 -7.19
N GLY A 55 2.17 -6.85 -7.91
CA GLY A 55 3.41 -7.34 -7.33
C GLY A 55 4.06 -6.29 -6.41
N SER A 56 4.17 -5.05 -6.88
CA SER A 56 4.70 -3.94 -6.06
C SER A 56 3.80 -3.65 -4.86
N GLY A 57 2.48 -3.74 -5.00
CA GLY A 57 1.53 -3.55 -3.92
C GLY A 57 1.64 -4.62 -2.82
N VAL A 58 1.75 -5.89 -3.21
CA VAL A 58 1.98 -7.01 -2.27
C VAL A 58 3.34 -6.87 -1.58
N TRP A 59 4.39 -6.56 -2.34
CA TRP A 59 5.72 -6.38 -1.78
C TRP A 59 5.77 -5.22 -0.77
N ARG A 60 5.09 -4.10 -1.05
CA ARG A 60 5.00 -2.96 -0.12
C ARG A 60 4.26 -3.31 1.16
N ALA A 61 3.23 -4.15 1.08
CA ALA A 61 2.44 -4.55 2.26
C ALA A 61 3.18 -5.56 3.16
N PHE A 62 3.91 -6.51 2.55
CA PHE A 62 4.46 -7.66 3.26
C PHE A 62 5.99 -7.79 3.22
N GLY A 63 6.66 -7.03 2.35
CA GLY A 63 8.13 -7.04 2.19
C GLY A 63 8.90 -6.24 3.24
N GLY A 64 8.27 -5.76 4.30
CA GLY A 64 8.93 -5.01 5.38
C GLY A 64 9.45 -3.62 4.98
N LEU A 65 9.00 -3.08 3.85
CA LEU A 65 9.53 -1.82 3.29
C LEU A 65 8.89 -0.55 3.85
N GLU A 66 7.73 -0.65 4.49
CA GLU A 66 6.96 0.49 5.01
C GLU A 66 6.51 0.24 6.46
N LYS A 67 5.19 0.22 6.70
CA LYS A 67 4.62 0.13 8.05
C LYS A 67 4.61 -1.29 8.64
N GLY A 68 5.14 -2.28 7.92
CA GLY A 68 5.14 -3.69 8.31
C GLY A 68 3.79 -4.40 8.12
N SER A 69 3.84 -5.74 8.02
CA SER A 69 2.66 -6.57 7.75
C SER A 69 1.58 -6.47 8.84
N GLU A 70 1.99 -6.31 10.11
CA GLU A 70 1.05 -6.19 11.23
C GLU A 70 0.16 -4.95 11.09
N TYR A 71 0.71 -3.83 10.61
CA TYR A 71 -0.07 -2.62 10.31
C TYR A 71 -1.16 -2.88 9.31
N TYR A 72 -0.84 -3.55 8.20
CA TYR A 72 -1.80 -3.82 7.13
C TYR A 72 -2.86 -4.81 7.59
N LEU A 73 -2.47 -5.90 8.25
CA LEU A 73 -3.40 -6.93 8.71
C LEU A 73 -4.36 -6.43 9.80
N SER A 74 -3.94 -5.47 10.63
CA SER A 74 -4.77 -4.86 11.67
C SER A 74 -5.60 -3.65 11.18
N ASN A 75 -5.51 -3.30 9.90
CA ASN A 75 -6.18 -2.11 9.36
C ASN A 75 -7.43 -2.49 8.54
N HIS A 76 -8.62 -2.06 9.01
CA HIS A 76 -9.88 -2.33 8.31
C HIS A 76 -9.93 -1.71 6.91
N VAL A 77 -9.31 -0.53 6.71
CA VAL A 77 -9.25 0.11 5.38
C VAL A 77 -8.38 -0.71 4.42
N PHE A 78 -7.36 -1.42 4.93
CA PHE A 78 -6.60 -2.36 4.11
C PHE A 78 -7.49 -3.51 3.58
N TRP A 79 -8.32 -4.08 4.44
CA TRP A 79 -9.23 -5.14 4.04
C TRP A 79 -10.30 -4.67 3.06
N LEU A 80 -10.84 -3.45 3.28
CA LEU A 80 -11.73 -2.82 2.30
C LEU A 80 -11.03 -2.62 0.96
N LYS A 81 -9.79 -2.09 0.95
CA LYS A 81 -8.99 -1.96 -0.27
C LYS A 81 -8.75 -3.31 -0.94
N ALA A 82 -8.39 -4.34 -0.18
CA ALA A 82 -8.18 -5.68 -0.71
C ALA A 82 -9.46 -6.24 -1.36
N LEU A 83 -10.62 -6.04 -0.72
CA LEU A 83 -11.91 -6.42 -1.28
C LEU A 83 -12.22 -5.70 -2.60
N LEU A 84 -11.95 -4.38 -2.67
CA LEU A 84 -12.13 -3.61 -3.91
C LEU A 84 -11.21 -4.09 -5.04
N VAL A 85 -9.96 -4.43 -4.72
CA VAL A 85 -9.01 -5.02 -5.70
C VAL A 85 -9.50 -6.40 -6.15
N LEU A 86 -9.98 -7.25 -5.23
CA LEU A 86 -10.54 -8.55 -5.59
C LEU A 86 -11.80 -8.42 -6.45
N ALA A 87 -12.67 -7.45 -6.17
CA ALA A 87 -13.84 -7.15 -7.00
C ALA A 87 -13.43 -6.72 -8.42
N LEU A 88 -12.41 -5.84 -8.54
CA LEU A 88 -11.86 -5.44 -9.82
C LEU A 88 -11.34 -6.65 -10.60
N LEU A 89 -10.51 -7.49 -9.96
CA LEU A 89 -9.99 -8.72 -10.59
C LEU A 89 -11.11 -9.70 -10.97
N GLY A 90 -12.15 -9.80 -10.16
CA GLY A 90 -13.32 -10.65 -10.46
C GLY A 90 -14.10 -10.16 -11.70
N ILE A 91 -14.27 -8.84 -11.85
CA ILE A 91 -14.90 -8.25 -13.04
C ILE A 91 -14.03 -8.52 -14.27
N GLU A 92 -12.71 -8.37 -14.16
CA GLU A 92 -11.74 -8.57 -15.25
C GLU A 92 -11.73 -10.02 -15.79
N LEU A 93 -12.17 -11.03 -15.04
CA LEU A 93 -12.24 -12.42 -15.53
C LEU A 93 -13.11 -12.56 -16.78
N VAL A 94 -14.14 -11.75 -16.92
CA VAL A 94 -15.05 -11.80 -18.07
C VAL A 94 -14.38 -11.26 -19.35
N PRO A 95 -13.82 -10.02 -19.39
CA PRO A 95 -13.06 -9.55 -20.54
C PRO A 95 -11.86 -10.46 -20.83
N MET A 96 -11.09 -10.85 -19.82
CA MET A 96 -9.94 -11.72 -19.97
C MET A 96 -10.30 -13.04 -20.69
N SER A 97 -11.35 -13.73 -20.25
CA SER A 97 -11.81 -14.98 -20.89
C SER A 97 -12.27 -14.77 -22.34
N THR A 98 -12.82 -13.60 -22.65
CA THR A 98 -13.23 -13.25 -24.01
C THR A 98 -12.03 -12.95 -24.88
N PHE A 99 -11.04 -12.20 -24.38
CA PHE A 99 -9.83 -11.87 -25.13
C PHE A 99 -8.95 -13.08 -25.36
N ILE A 100 -8.87 -14.02 -24.42
CA ILE A 100 -8.19 -15.32 -24.65
C ILE A 100 -8.87 -16.06 -25.82
N ARG A 101 -10.21 -16.12 -25.85
CA ARG A 101 -10.94 -16.75 -26.96
C ARG A 101 -10.69 -16.04 -28.30
N TRP A 102 -10.64 -14.70 -28.30
CA TRP A 102 -10.31 -13.95 -29.51
C TRP A 102 -8.89 -14.25 -30.00
N ARG A 103 -7.90 -14.32 -29.10
CA ARG A 103 -6.51 -14.72 -29.49
C ARG A 103 -6.46 -16.08 -30.15
N ILE A 104 -7.12 -17.07 -29.55
CA ILE A 104 -7.17 -18.44 -30.10
C ILE A 104 -7.83 -18.46 -31.49
N ARG A 105 -8.98 -17.78 -31.65
CA ARG A 105 -9.70 -17.74 -32.93
C ARG A 105 -8.91 -17.00 -34.01
N LEU A 106 -8.30 -15.87 -33.67
CA LEU A 106 -7.44 -15.12 -34.60
C LEU A 106 -6.23 -15.93 -35.06
N GLY A 107 -5.60 -16.68 -34.13
CA GLY A 107 -4.51 -17.58 -34.48
C GLY A 107 -4.92 -18.70 -35.43
N LYS A 108 -6.21 -19.11 -35.39
CA LYS A 108 -6.79 -20.14 -36.29
C LYS A 108 -7.48 -19.54 -37.51
N GLN A 109 -7.38 -18.23 -37.75
CA GLN A 109 -8.05 -17.49 -38.83
C GLN A 109 -9.59 -17.68 -38.82
N GLN A 110 -10.17 -17.88 -37.64
CA GLN A 110 -11.61 -18.05 -37.45
C GLN A 110 -12.30 -16.71 -37.16
N PRO A 111 -13.57 -16.56 -37.51
CA PRO A 111 -14.35 -15.36 -37.19
C PRO A 111 -14.47 -15.18 -35.67
N ILE A 112 -14.37 -13.93 -35.21
CA ILE A 112 -14.56 -13.56 -33.82
C ILE A 112 -15.96 -13.00 -33.58
N ASP A 113 -16.47 -13.25 -32.38
CA ASP A 113 -17.76 -12.73 -31.95
C ASP A 113 -17.56 -11.36 -31.28
N LEU A 114 -18.01 -10.30 -31.93
CA LEU A 114 -17.99 -8.92 -31.45
C LEU A 114 -19.33 -8.47 -30.82
N THR A 115 -20.34 -9.32 -30.75
CA THR A 115 -21.68 -8.96 -30.25
C THR A 115 -21.65 -8.54 -28.77
N LYS A 116 -20.67 -9.00 -28.01
CA LYS A 116 -20.51 -8.76 -26.57
C LYS A 116 -19.69 -7.50 -26.22
N THR A 117 -19.21 -6.76 -27.22
CA THR A 117 -18.35 -5.58 -27.00
C THR A 117 -19.01 -4.53 -26.10
N ALA A 118 -20.29 -4.24 -26.29
CA ALA A 118 -21.03 -3.29 -25.46
C ALA A 118 -21.08 -3.71 -23.96
N ARG A 119 -21.18 -5.01 -23.68
CA ARG A 119 -21.12 -5.54 -22.31
C ARG A 119 -19.70 -5.38 -21.73
N LEU A 120 -18.69 -5.68 -22.51
CA LEU A 120 -17.28 -5.53 -22.08
C LEU A 120 -16.96 -4.07 -21.79
N VAL A 121 -17.41 -3.13 -22.62
CA VAL A 121 -17.24 -1.68 -22.36
C VAL A 121 -17.88 -1.29 -21.03
N ARG A 122 -19.11 -1.75 -20.73
CA ARG A 122 -19.73 -1.45 -19.43
C ARG A 122 -18.94 -2.00 -18.25
N LEU A 123 -18.40 -3.21 -18.35
CA LEU A 123 -17.55 -3.80 -17.31
C LEU A 123 -16.29 -2.95 -17.07
N HIS A 124 -15.65 -2.48 -18.13
CA HIS A 124 -14.50 -1.57 -18.03
C HIS A 124 -14.81 -0.26 -17.30
N TRP A 125 -15.99 0.31 -17.51
CA TRP A 125 -16.39 1.50 -16.76
C TRP A 125 -16.60 1.21 -15.28
N TYR A 126 -17.12 0.02 -14.91
CA TYR A 126 -17.19 -0.39 -13.50
C TYR A 126 -15.79 -0.57 -12.88
N GLU A 127 -14.85 -1.18 -13.60
CA GLU A 127 -13.47 -1.31 -13.16
C GLU A 127 -12.82 0.06 -12.94
N LEU A 128 -12.97 0.98 -13.88
CA LEU A 128 -12.45 2.35 -13.76
C LEU A 128 -13.10 3.11 -12.59
N ALA A 129 -14.37 2.87 -12.27
CA ALA A 129 -15.03 3.48 -11.12
C ALA A 129 -14.50 2.95 -9.78
N LEU A 130 -13.97 1.73 -9.72
CA LEU A 130 -13.35 1.17 -8.50
C LEU A 130 -11.98 1.78 -8.21
N VAL A 131 -11.25 2.23 -9.24
CA VAL A 131 -9.89 2.75 -9.06
C VAL A 131 -9.82 3.94 -8.09
N PRO A 132 -10.64 5.00 -8.22
CA PRO A 132 -10.59 6.13 -7.28
C PRO A 132 -10.91 5.69 -5.84
N LEU A 133 -11.80 4.72 -5.63
CA LEU A 133 -12.09 4.17 -4.30
C LEU A 133 -10.87 3.46 -3.70
N ILE A 134 -10.15 2.68 -4.51
CA ILE A 134 -8.89 2.04 -4.11
C ILE A 134 -7.84 3.09 -3.74
N VAL A 135 -7.74 4.18 -4.50
CA VAL A 135 -6.82 5.29 -4.22
C VAL A 135 -7.19 6.00 -2.92
N VAL A 136 -8.49 6.27 -2.70
CA VAL A 136 -8.97 6.87 -1.43
C VAL A 136 -8.60 5.97 -0.24
N CYS A 137 -8.82 4.66 -0.33
CA CYS A 137 -8.38 3.73 0.71
C CYS A 137 -6.86 3.83 0.95
N ALA A 138 -6.05 3.93 -0.10
CA ALA A 138 -4.60 4.07 0.03
C ALA A 138 -4.21 5.37 0.75
N VAL A 139 -4.86 6.49 0.44
CA VAL A 139 -4.64 7.79 1.10
C VAL A 139 -5.05 7.74 2.58
N LEU A 140 -6.21 7.15 2.89
CA LEU A 140 -6.68 6.98 4.27
C LEU A 140 -5.69 6.13 5.09
N MET A 141 -5.20 5.03 4.52
CA MET A 141 -4.18 4.19 5.14
C MET A 141 -2.87 4.94 5.36
N ALA A 142 -2.43 5.75 4.38
CA ALA A 142 -1.21 6.55 4.53
C ALA A 142 -1.32 7.50 5.74
N ARG A 143 -2.53 8.02 6.01
CA ARG A 143 -2.85 8.87 7.16
C ARG A 143 -3.15 8.11 8.46
N GLY A 144 -3.02 6.78 8.47
CA GLY A 144 -3.25 5.96 9.66
C GLY A 144 -4.71 5.69 10.01
N VAL A 145 -5.65 5.97 9.10
CA VAL A 145 -7.07 5.69 9.30
C VAL A 145 -7.31 4.17 9.21
N GLY A 146 -8.20 3.66 10.06
CA GLY A 146 -8.68 2.27 10.00
C GLY A 146 -7.85 1.25 10.78
N VAL A 147 -6.82 1.67 11.52
CA VAL A 147 -6.05 0.76 12.37
C VAL A 147 -6.85 0.40 13.62
N VAL A 148 -7.05 -0.89 13.82
CA VAL A 148 -7.63 -1.40 15.06
C VAL A 148 -6.56 -1.40 16.14
N LYS A 149 -6.77 -0.64 17.19
CA LYS A 149 -5.99 -0.82 18.41
C LYS A 149 -6.30 -2.21 18.97
N LYS A 150 -5.38 -3.17 18.82
CA LYS A 150 -5.48 -4.41 19.61
C LYS A 150 -5.49 -3.98 21.07
N ARG A 151 -6.61 -4.18 21.77
CA ARG A 151 -6.61 -4.13 23.24
C ARG A 151 -5.65 -5.24 23.67
N ALA A 152 -4.45 -4.84 24.06
CA ALA A 152 -3.59 -5.74 24.82
C ALA A 152 -4.39 -6.15 26.06
N ASN A 153 -4.53 -7.46 26.31
CA ASN A 153 -5.09 -7.96 27.54
C ASN A 153 -4.37 -7.27 28.68
N ALA A 154 -5.16 -6.63 29.51
CA ALA A 154 -4.72 -5.71 30.51
C ALA A 154 -3.84 -6.38 31.56
N GLU A 155 -2.56 -6.16 31.47
CA GLU A 155 -1.78 -5.84 32.64
C GLU A 155 -1.75 -4.30 32.67
N VAL A 156 -2.22 -3.72 33.76
CA VAL A 156 -2.51 -2.29 33.89
C VAL A 156 -1.19 -1.53 33.95
N VAL A 157 -0.59 -1.30 32.79
CA VAL A 157 0.27 -0.13 32.59
C VAL A 157 -0.61 0.89 31.87
N THR A 158 -1.04 1.93 32.57
CA THR A 158 -1.81 3.05 32.03
C THR A 158 -0.93 3.80 31.03
N PHE A 159 -0.82 3.26 29.82
CA PHE A 159 -0.17 3.99 28.72
C PHE A 159 -1.02 5.19 28.37
N ASP A 160 -0.40 6.34 28.34
CA ASP A 160 -1.02 7.51 27.77
C ASP A 160 -1.41 7.17 26.31
N ALA A 161 -2.72 7.03 26.06
CA ALA A 161 -3.29 6.74 24.74
C ALA A 161 -2.86 7.80 23.69
N ARG A 162 -2.46 8.99 24.17
CA ARG A 162 -1.91 10.07 23.37
C ARG A 162 -0.50 9.70 22.88
N ALA A 163 0.36 9.17 23.73
CA ALA A 163 1.73 8.76 23.38
C ALA A 163 1.72 7.64 22.33
N GLU A 164 0.85 6.64 22.49
CA GLU A 164 0.67 5.59 21.48
C GLU A 164 0.20 6.16 20.14
N SER A 165 -0.75 7.10 20.15
CA SER A 165 -1.23 7.77 18.95
C SER A 165 -0.14 8.59 18.25
N ILE A 166 0.73 9.27 19.02
CA ILE A 166 1.87 10.03 18.49
C ILE A 166 2.88 9.06 17.85
N TYR A 167 3.26 7.99 18.57
CA TYR A 167 4.16 6.98 18.02
C TYR A 167 3.66 6.43 16.70
N PHE A 168 2.38 6.09 16.66
CA PHE A 168 1.74 5.55 15.48
C PHE A 168 1.81 6.51 14.28
N ARG A 169 1.50 7.79 14.48
CA ARG A 169 1.43 8.78 13.40
C ARG A 169 2.78 9.30 12.96
N GLN A 170 3.74 9.45 13.88
CA GLN A 170 4.99 10.17 13.64
C GLN A 170 6.20 9.25 13.54
N CYS A 171 6.20 8.10 14.23
CA CYS A 171 7.40 7.28 14.41
C CYS A 171 7.32 5.94 13.68
N SER A 172 6.11 5.33 13.61
CA SER A 172 5.95 3.97 13.11
C SER A 172 6.27 3.79 11.62
N SER A 173 6.29 4.87 10.84
CA SER A 173 6.69 4.83 9.43
C SER A 173 8.14 4.37 9.23
N CYS A 174 9.02 4.66 10.20
CA CYS A 174 10.43 4.26 10.19
C CYS A 174 10.71 3.15 11.21
N HIS A 175 10.18 3.29 12.44
CA HIS A 175 10.44 2.35 13.53
C HIS A 175 9.52 1.13 13.56
N GLN A 176 8.53 1.08 12.67
CA GLN A 176 7.50 0.06 12.56
C GLN A 176 6.63 -0.09 13.82
N LEU A 177 5.50 -0.80 13.72
CA LEU A 177 4.60 -0.98 14.87
C LEU A 177 5.15 -1.96 15.90
N ASP A 178 5.99 -2.87 15.47
CA ASP A 178 6.67 -3.86 16.31
C ASP A 178 8.00 -3.35 16.89
N GLY A 179 8.40 -2.11 16.59
CA GLY A 179 9.62 -1.51 17.10
C GLY A 179 10.93 -2.04 16.49
N ARG A 180 10.88 -2.91 15.47
CA ARG A 180 12.07 -3.52 14.87
C ARG A 180 12.79 -2.65 13.86
N GLY A 181 12.21 -1.50 13.51
CA GLY A 181 12.78 -0.59 12.53
C GLY A 181 12.68 -1.10 11.09
N MET A 182 13.04 -0.23 10.14
CA MET A 182 13.10 -0.61 8.73
C MET A 182 14.34 -1.44 8.43
N SER A 183 14.19 -2.44 7.57
CA SER A 183 15.30 -3.24 7.06
C SER A 183 16.38 -2.34 6.41
N GLY A 184 17.67 -2.69 6.60
CA GLY A 184 18.78 -1.91 6.08
C GLY A 184 19.33 -0.84 7.05
N ARG A 185 19.04 -0.92 8.34
CA ARG A 185 19.53 -0.01 9.40
C ARG A 185 19.14 1.47 9.22
N LEU A 186 18.05 1.74 8.50
CA LEU A 186 17.53 3.09 8.31
C LEU A 186 16.87 3.66 9.56
N ALA A 187 16.40 2.79 10.47
CA ALA A 187 15.85 3.15 11.76
C ALA A 187 16.30 2.16 12.85
N ALA A 188 16.34 2.62 14.09
CA ALA A 188 16.74 1.80 15.23
C ALA A 188 15.77 0.64 15.43
N ASP A 189 16.30 -0.58 15.63
CA ASP A 189 15.57 -1.76 16.11
C ASP A 189 15.56 -1.71 17.64
N PHE A 190 14.41 -1.39 18.23
CA PHE A 190 14.23 -1.30 19.68
C PHE A 190 14.09 -2.67 20.34
N VAL A 191 13.68 -3.67 19.59
CA VAL A 191 13.41 -5.03 20.08
C VAL A 191 14.64 -5.92 19.93
N GLY A 192 15.32 -5.86 18.81
CA GLY A 192 16.52 -6.64 18.53
C GLY A 192 17.78 -6.10 19.22
N ASP A 193 17.84 -4.80 19.46
CA ASP A 193 18.98 -4.14 20.12
C ASP A 193 18.52 -3.39 21.38
N ALA A 194 18.53 -4.10 22.53
CA ALA A 194 18.11 -3.56 23.82
C ALA A 194 18.95 -2.31 24.25
N SER A 195 20.18 -2.15 23.75
CA SER A 195 21.03 -1.01 24.08
C SER A 195 20.45 0.32 23.60
N ARG A 196 19.57 0.29 22.61
CA ARG A 196 18.92 1.48 22.03
C ARG A 196 18.08 2.24 23.06
N LEU A 197 17.25 1.52 23.82
CA LEU A 197 16.38 2.10 24.83
C LEU A 197 17.00 2.12 26.25
N ALA A 198 18.16 1.51 26.45
CA ALA A 198 18.88 1.54 27.72
C ALA A 198 19.66 2.86 27.96
N LYS A 199 19.77 3.73 26.95
CA LYS A 199 20.45 5.03 27.05
C LYS A 199 19.71 5.94 28.04
N PRO A 200 20.42 6.92 28.68
CA PRO A 200 19.78 7.90 29.56
C PRO A 200 18.66 8.70 28.86
N ASP A 201 17.63 9.06 29.60
CA ASP A 201 16.48 9.82 29.08
C ASP A 201 16.88 11.10 28.34
N ALA A 202 17.84 11.84 28.88
CA ALA A 202 18.33 13.06 28.27
C ALA A 202 18.90 12.84 26.85
N VAL A 203 19.56 11.70 26.62
CA VAL A 203 20.11 11.32 25.29
C VAL A 203 18.98 10.95 24.32
N LEU A 204 18.01 10.17 24.80
CA LEU A 204 16.88 9.73 23.97
C LEU A 204 15.93 10.87 23.65
N LEU A 205 15.64 11.74 24.62
CA LEU A 205 14.84 12.95 24.41
C LEU A 205 15.49 13.90 23.42
N ARG A 206 16.82 14.08 23.51
CA ARG A 206 17.55 14.88 22.53
C ARG A 206 17.43 14.28 21.13
N SER A 207 17.55 12.94 20.99
CA SER A 207 17.37 12.26 19.70
C SER A 207 15.97 12.44 19.14
N ILE A 208 14.94 12.50 19.98
CA ILE A 208 13.56 12.78 19.56
C ILE A 208 13.43 14.26 19.17
N ALA A 209 13.95 15.17 19.99
CA ALA A 209 13.81 16.60 19.79
C ALA A 209 14.57 17.11 18.56
N GLU A 210 15.84 16.75 18.43
CA GLU A 210 16.76 17.29 17.43
C GLU A 210 16.99 16.36 16.23
N GLY A 211 16.55 15.09 16.33
CA GLY A 211 16.91 14.05 15.39
C GLY A 211 18.29 13.46 15.67
N VAL A 212 18.76 12.64 14.73
CA VAL A 212 20.10 12.02 14.83
C VAL A 212 20.92 12.43 13.61
N PRO A 213 21.96 13.27 13.77
CA PRO A 213 22.77 13.74 12.66
C PRO A 213 23.33 12.59 11.80
N GLY A 214 23.31 12.74 10.49
CA GLY A 214 23.80 11.73 9.54
C GLY A 214 22.85 10.54 9.33
N THR A 215 21.62 10.59 9.87
CA THR A 215 20.61 9.55 9.69
C THR A 215 19.30 10.12 9.13
N ALA A 216 18.34 9.25 8.80
CA ALA A 216 17.00 9.65 8.38
C ALA A 216 16.09 10.10 9.56
N MET A 217 16.56 10.02 10.81
CA MET A 217 15.81 10.44 11.98
C MET A 217 15.75 11.96 12.05
N VAL A 218 14.60 12.53 11.73
CA VAL A 218 14.34 13.98 11.83
C VAL A 218 13.97 14.38 13.26
N GLY A 219 14.24 15.64 13.63
CA GLY A 219 13.83 16.20 14.91
C GLY A 219 12.34 16.56 14.95
N PHE A 220 11.78 16.53 16.16
CA PHE A 220 10.38 16.84 16.42
C PHE A 220 10.18 18.10 17.26
N ASN A 221 11.23 18.90 17.53
CA ASN A 221 11.09 20.22 18.12
C ASN A 221 10.11 21.09 17.30
N GLY A 222 9.19 21.75 17.97
CA GLY A 222 8.13 22.55 17.35
C GLY A 222 6.98 21.74 16.73
N ARG A 223 7.09 20.39 16.68
CA ARG A 223 6.01 19.47 16.24
C ARG A 223 5.38 18.72 17.40
N LEU A 224 6.17 18.41 18.42
CA LEU A 224 5.76 17.79 19.67
C LEU A 224 6.21 18.68 20.83
N THR A 225 5.35 18.83 21.82
CA THR A 225 5.72 19.48 23.08
C THR A 225 6.69 18.60 23.86
N ASP A 226 7.43 19.19 24.81
CA ASP A 226 8.35 18.42 25.69
C ASP A 226 7.62 17.32 26.47
N GLU A 227 6.38 17.57 26.85
CA GLU A 227 5.55 16.58 27.53
C GLU A 227 5.20 15.41 26.60
N GLU A 228 4.83 15.68 25.35
CA GLU A 228 4.56 14.66 24.35
C GLU A 228 5.81 13.83 24.00
N GLN A 229 6.98 14.47 23.94
CA GLN A 229 8.25 13.76 23.71
C GLN A 229 8.58 12.82 24.87
N ARG A 230 8.39 13.26 26.13
CA ARG A 230 8.55 12.40 27.32
C ARG A 230 7.57 11.25 27.34
N ALA A 231 6.30 11.53 27.05
CA ALA A 231 5.27 10.48 26.99
C ALA A 231 5.58 9.41 25.92
N VAL A 232 6.05 9.83 24.74
CA VAL A 232 6.49 8.89 23.69
C VAL A 232 7.69 8.07 24.15
N LEU A 233 8.69 8.68 24.83
CA LEU A 233 9.83 7.93 25.34
C LEU A 233 9.39 6.86 26.37
N GLN A 234 8.50 7.22 27.30
CA GLN A 234 7.95 6.27 28.26
C GLN A 234 7.21 5.12 27.55
N TYR A 235 6.39 5.44 26.54
CA TYR A 235 5.73 4.44 25.73
C TYR A 235 6.70 3.49 25.04
N LEU A 236 7.78 4.01 24.43
CA LEU A 236 8.81 3.21 23.77
C LEU A 236 9.45 2.21 24.74
N ARG A 237 9.85 2.66 25.93
CA ARG A 237 10.47 1.80 26.94
C ARG A 237 9.52 0.74 27.45
N ALA A 238 8.30 1.11 27.76
CA ALA A 238 7.34 0.17 28.30
C ALA A 238 6.89 -0.86 27.24
N LYS A 239 6.80 -0.47 25.97
CA LYS A 239 6.34 -1.38 24.90
C LYS A 239 7.46 -2.23 24.32
N PHE A 240 8.67 -1.69 24.19
CA PHE A 240 9.77 -2.31 23.46
C PHE A 240 11.01 -2.53 24.34
N GLY A 241 11.11 -1.88 25.51
CA GLY A 241 12.19 -2.13 26.46
C GLY A 241 12.08 -3.55 26.98
N LYS A 242 13.21 -4.29 26.96
CA LYS A 242 13.30 -5.58 27.66
C LYS A 242 13.45 -5.29 29.14
N HIS A 243 12.54 -5.79 29.96
CA HIS A 243 12.69 -5.87 31.42
C HIS A 243 13.63 -6.97 31.80
#